data_ab64d380d02d3dd009d0bc064f45ff23
#
_entry.id   ab64d380d02d3dd009d0bc064f45ff23
#
_cell.length_a   1.000
_cell.length_b   1.000
_cell.length_c   1.000
_cell.angle_alpha   90.00
_cell.angle_beta   90.00
_cell.angle_gamma   90.00
#
_symmetry.space_group_name_H-M   'P 1'
#
loop_
_entity.id
_entity.type
_entity.pdbx_description
1 polymer ?
#
loop_
_entity_poly.entity_id
_entity_poly.type
_entity_poly.pdbx_seq_one_letter_code
_entity_poly.pdbx_strand_id
1 'polypeptide(L)'
;MSKRVVIAHLPWEGKDYLVHTLAEGERPVELTALCREKETLLGNIYVGRVEKLAPGIRGAFVSFAEQQSCFLDLSRVKEGYLLKKAPGTELHVGDEIVVQIQREAQKTKLPSATAELSLSGSALALYYGKPEISCSGRLLPEQKKRLKELGSRIFPELSGGSLPFGVIFRTASADASEEEIRQEYLELSEKLARIVQYGTMRSLYSCLYRASDAVPELVKQYAPSVSELVTDDRETYEICREYLERHVFHDCRLTWYEDQLTTLAKKENLEYHVKQALDKRVYLPSGGFLVIEPTEALTAIDVNSGKQLGGRKNTFLYSVNQEAAREIARQIRLRGISGLILVDFINMPEKEQEERLLGFLQGLVREDPVPTKVVDMTALHLVELTRKKIRRPLAEQMK
;
A
#
# COMPACT_ATOMS: atom_id res chain seq x y z
N MET A 1 2.69 21.86 -4.59
CA MET A 1 2.98 21.96 -3.14
C MET A 1 4.09 20.98 -2.83
N SER A 2 5.05 21.35 -1.95
CA SER A 2 6.10 20.41 -1.53
C SER A 2 5.47 19.27 -0.74
N LYS A 3 5.85 18.04 -1.09
CA LYS A 3 5.46 16.84 -0.34
C LYS A 3 6.59 16.48 0.61
N ARG A 4 6.27 16.08 1.82
CA ARG A 4 7.24 15.58 2.79
C ARG A 4 6.72 14.36 3.54
N VAL A 5 7.64 13.54 4.00
CA VAL A 5 7.35 12.39 4.87
C VAL A 5 7.90 12.67 6.25
N VAL A 6 7.07 12.48 7.25
CA VAL A 6 7.43 12.54 8.66
C VAL A 6 7.28 11.15 9.25
N ILE A 7 8.31 10.68 9.94
CA ILE A 7 8.29 9.38 10.63
C ILE A 7 8.69 9.65 12.08
N ALA A 8 7.75 9.52 13.00
CA ALA A 8 7.96 9.93 14.37
C ALA A 8 7.34 8.97 15.39
N HIS A 9 7.96 8.92 16.56
CA HIS A 9 7.42 8.23 17.72
C HIS A 9 6.17 8.92 18.25
N LEU A 10 5.10 8.14 18.45
CA LEU A 10 3.86 8.61 19.05
C LEU A 10 3.40 7.63 20.13
N PRO A 11 3.52 7.97 21.43
CA PRO A 11 2.84 7.26 22.48
C PRO A 11 1.32 7.46 22.37
N TRP A 12 0.58 6.35 22.27
CA TRP A 12 -0.88 6.39 22.12
C TRP A 12 -1.52 5.24 22.90
N GLU A 13 -2.45 5.57 23.82
CA GLU A 13 -3.20 4.59 24.64
C GLU A 13 -2.31 3.53 25.30
N GLY A 14 -1.14 3.94 25.82
CA GLY A 14 -0.21 3.08 26.54
C GLY A 14 0.70 2.20 25.67
N LYS A 15 0.65 2.38 24.35
CA LYS A 15 1.54 1.72 23.38
C LYS A 15 2.43 2.74 22.68
N ASP A 16 3.58 2.30 22.18
CA ASP A 16 4.46 3.12 21.35
C ASP A 16 4.29 2.76 19.87
N TYR A 17 4.00 3.80 19.08
CA TYR A 17 3.83 3.67 17.62
C TYR A 17 4.88 4.48 16.90
N LEU A 18 5.41 3.92 15.83
CA LEU A 18 6.10 4.68 14.81
C LEU A 18 5.07 5.12 13.76
N VAL A 19 4.73 6.40 13.76
CA VAL A 19 3.71 6.96 12.86
C VAL A 19 4.38 7.56 11.64
N HIS A 20 3.96 7.11 10.48
CA HIS A 20 4.39 7.62 9.19
C HIS A 20 3.31 8.52 8.61
N THR A 21 3.70 9.72 8.22
CA THR A 21 2.79 10.72 7.67
C THR A 21 3.33 11.22 6.34
N LEU A 22 2.56 11.09 5.26
CA LEU A 22 2.79 11.88 4.05
C LEU A 22 1.98 13.17 4.15
N ALA A 23 2.64 14.31 4.05
CA ALA A 23 2.00 15.61 4.09
C ALA A 23 2.21 16.39 2.78
N GLU A 24 1.19 17.11 2.34
CA GLU A 24 1.22 18.10 1.26
C GLU A 24 1.11 19.49 1.89
N GLY A 25 2.23 20.22 1.95
CA GLY A 25 2.37 21.37 2.83
C GLY A 25 2.28 20.95 4.30
N GLU A 26 1.34 21.55 5.04
CA GLU A 26 1.06 21.20 6.46
C GLU A 26 -0.05 20.16 6.63
N ARG A 27 -0.68 19.74 5.53
CA ARG A 27 -1.86 18.88 5.57
C ARG A 27 -1.50 17.41 5.35
N PRO A 28 -1.74 16.51 6.31
CA PRO A 28 -1.52 15.09 6.12
C PRO A 28 -2.53 14.51 5.13
N VAL A 29 -2.01 13.71 4.19
CA VAL A 29 -2.81 13.00 3.18
C VAL A 29 -2.74 11.49 3.35
N GLU A 30 -1.76 10.99 4.10
CA GLU A 30 -1.62 9.58 4.43
C GLU A 30 -1.08 9.43 5.85
N LEU A 31 -1.68 8.52 6.63
CA LEU A 31 -1.22 8.11 7.95
C LEU A 31 -1.11 6.59 8.02
N THR A 32 -0.01 6.11 8.56
CA THR A 32 0.20 4.69 8.88
C THR A 32 0.86 4.60 10.24
N ALA A 33 0.37 3.73 11.10
CA ALA A 33 0.94 3.51 12.42
C ALA A 33 1.48 2.08 12.52
N LEU A 34 2.70 1.95 12.98
CA LEU A 34 3.36 0.67 13.26
C LEU A 34 3.53 0.56 14.77
N CYS A 35 2.84 -0.39 15.37
CA CYS A 35 3.10 -0.73 16.76
C CYS A 35 4.45 -1.44 16.85
N ARG A 36 5.41 -0.90 17.60
CA ARG A 36 6.74 -1.51 17.77
C ARG A 36 6.70 -2.90 18.39
N GLU A 37 5.65 -3.21 19.12
CA GLU A 37 5.44 -4.51 19.72
C GLU A 37 4.92 -5.57 18.76
N LYS A 38 4.48 -5.18 17.55
CA LYS A 38 3.89 -6.08 16.55
C LYS A 38 4.63 -5.96 15.22
N GLU A 39 5.43 -6.96 14.90
CA GLU A 39 6.05 -7.08 13.56
C GLU A 39 4.97 -7.17 12.45
N THR A 40 5.12 -6.39 11.39
CA THR A 40 4.28 -6.56 10.19
C THR A 40 4.64 -7.88 9.50
N LEU A 41 3.62 -8.62 9.10
CA LEU A 41 3.80 -9.86 8.34
C LEU A 41 3.78 -9.63 6.83
N LEU A 42 3.31 -8.46 6.38
CA LEU A 42 3.08 -8.15 4.97
C LEU A 42 4.38 -8.23 4.18
N GLY A 43 4.39 -9.07 3.14
CA GLY A 43 5.55 -9.26 2.27
C GLY A 43 6.58 -10.26 2.77
N ASN A 44 6.52 -10.68 4.04
CA ASN A 44 7.43 -11.67 4.60
C ASN A 44 7.27 -13.01 3.90
N ILE A 45 8.38 -13.73 3.75
CA ILE A 45 8.41 -15.05 3.12
C ILE A 45 8.83 -16.09 4.16
N TYR A 46 8.04 -17.15 4.25
CA TYR A 46 8.22 -18.22 5.23
C TYR A 46 8.22 -19.60 4.60
N VAL A 47 8.84 -20.55 5.30
CA VAL A 47 8.59 -21.99 5.08
C VAL A 47 7.39 -22.38 5.94
N GLY A 48 6.28 -22.68 5.30
CA GLY A 48 5.05 -23.12 5.97
C GLY A 48 4.73 -24.58 5.70
N ARG A 49 3.76 -25.14 6.44
CA ARG A 49 3.23 -26.48 6.24
C ARG A 49 1.74 -26.42 5.89
N VAL A 50 1.35 -27.16 4.86
CA VAL A 50 -0.05 -27.28 4.47
C VAL A 50 -0.80 -28.10 5.52
N GLU A 51 -1.73 -27.48 6.21
CA GLU A 51 -2.56 -28.13 7.24
C GLU A 51 -3.84 -28.72 6.65
N LYS A 52 -4.44 -27.99 5.70
CA LYS A 52 -5.71 -28.38 5.10
C LYS A 52 -5.86 -27.83 3.69
N LEU A 53 -6.35 -28.65 2.79
CA LEU A 53 -6.80 -28.20 1.47
C LEU A 53 -8.31 -27.84 1.51
N ALA A 54 -8.67 -26.78 0.81
CA ALA A 54 -10.04 -26.29 0.69
C ALA A 54 -10.44 -26.14 -0.79
N PRO A 55 -10.69 -27.24 -1.52
CA PRO A 55 -10.92 -27.21 -2.97
C PRO A 55 -12.10 -26.34 -3.38
N GLY A 56 -13.17 -26.32 -2.56
CA GLY A 56 -14.38 -25.54 -2.83
C GLY A 56 -14.15 -24.02 -2.93
N ILE A 57 -13.08 -23.51 -2.29
CA ILE A 57 -12.69 -22.10 -2.37
C ILE A 57 -11.32 -21.94 -3.03
N ARG A 58 -10.83 -22.97 -3.73
CA ARG A 58 -9.53 -23.01 -4.41
C ARG A 58 -8.39 -22.49 -3.53
N GLY A 59 -8.28 -22.99 -2.30
CA GLY A 59 -7.31 -22.52 -1.34
C GLY A 59 -6.75 -23.63 -0.47
N ALA A 60 -5.73 -23.30 0.31
CA ALA A 60 -5.15 -24.12 1.36
C ALA A 60 -4.92 -23.30 2.62
N PHE A 61 -4.98 -23.93 3.77
CA PHE A 61 -4.54 -23.36 5.03
C PHE A 61 -3.11 -23.84 5.28
N VAL A 62 -2.21 -22.87 5.53
CA VAL A 62 -0.77 -23.10 5.70
C VAL A 62 -0.35 -22.49 7.02
N SER A 63 0.21 -23.29 7.94
CA SER A 63 0.87 -22.78 9.13
C SER A 63 2.28 -22.26 8.75
N PHE A 64 2.62 -21.05 9.16
CA PHE A 64 3.91 -20.41 8.84
C PHE A 64 4.72 -20.02 10.08
N ALA A 65 4.12 -20.11 11.26
CA ALA A 65 4.75 -19.99 12.57
C ALA A 65 3.96 -20.80 13.60
N GLU A 66 4.47 -20.97 14.81
CA GLU A 66 3.73 -21.59 15.89
C GLU A 66 2.41 -20.86 16.15
N GLN A 67 1.29 -21.59 16.07
CA GLN A 67 -0.08 -21.06 16.24
C GLN A 67 -0.49 -19.97 15.25
N GLN A 68 0.25 -19.78 14.15
CA GLN A 68 -0.10 -18.82 13.11
C GLN A 68 -0.27 -19.52 11.77
N SER A 69 -1.45 -19.33 11.17
CA SER A 69 -1.79 -19.87 9.87
C SER A 69 -2.25 -18.78 8.92
N CYS A 70 -2.10 -19.01 7.64
CA CYS A 70 -2.55 -18.13 6.56
C CYS A 70 -3.40 -18.90 5.55
N PHE A 71 -4.16 -18.19 4.76
CA PHE A 71 -4.91 -18.72 3.63
C PHE A 71 -4.09 -18.53 2.34
N LEU A 72 -3.73 -19.63 1.69
CA LEU A 72 -3.03 -19.65 0.41
C LEU A 72 -4.05 -19.76 -0.73
N ASP A 73 -4.08 -18.74 -1.59
CA ASP A 73 -4.94 -18.72 -2.79
C ASP A 73 -4.30 -19.56 -3.91
N LEU A 74 -4.88 -20.71 -4.24
CA LEU A 74 -4.37 -21.61 -5.27
C LEU A 74 -4.82 -21.22 -6.69
N SER A 75 -5.77 -20.30 -6.84
CA SER A 75 -6.32 -19.91 -8.15
C SER A 75 -5.31 -19.16 -9.02
N ARG A 76 -4.26 -18.62 -8.44
CA ARG A 76 -3.25 -17.79 -9.10
C ARG A 76 -1.95 -18.51 -9.40
N VAL A 77 -1.71 -19.66 -8.82
CA VAL A 77 -0.46 -20.39 -8.98
C VAL A 77 -0.41 -21.03 -10.36
N LYS A 78 0.47 -20.54 -11.22
CA LYS A 78 0.60 -20.97 -12.62
C LYS A 78 1.82 -21.86 -12.86
N GLU A 79 2.90 -21.64 -12.13
CA GLU A 79 4.22 -22.20 -12.40
C GLU A 79 4.63 -23.31 -11.39
N GLY A 80 3.69 -23.70 -10.50
CA GLY A 80 3.95 -24.70 -9.47
C GLY A 80 4.39 -24.11 -8.14
N TYR A 81 4.74 -25.00 -7.21
CA TYR A 81 5.07 -24.65 -5.82
C TYR A 81 6.53 -24.96 -5.51
N LEU A 82 7.16 -24.08 -4.72
CA LEU A 82 8.45 -24.38 -4.09
C LEU A 82 8.22 -25.27 -2.86
N LEU A 83 8.25 -26.58 -3.07
CA LEU A 83 8.07 -27.60 -2.05
C LEU A 83 9.41 -28.14 -1.58
N LYS A 84 9.51 -28.54 -0.31
CA LYS A 84 10.74 -29.12 0.26
C LYS A 84 11.10 -30.47 -0.38
N LYS A 85 10.13 -31.27 -0.79
CA LYS A 85 10.37 -32.58 -1.42
C LYS A 85 10.93 -32.45 -2.83
N ALA A 86 10.27 -31.67 -3.65
CA ALA A 86 10.65 -31.29 -5.02
C ALA A 86 9.67 -30.22 -5.52
N PRO A 87 10.06 -29.32 -6.43
CA PRO A 87 9.11 -28.44 -7.11
C PRO A 87 8.01 -29.28 -7.76
N GLY A 88 6.75 -28.86 -7.59
CA GLY A 88 5.61 -29.61 -8.10
C GLY A 88 4.41 -28.74 -8.36
N THR A 89 3.45 -29.28 -9.14
CA THR A 89 2.19 -28.62 -9.49
C THR A 89 1.04 -29.03 -8.58
N GLU A 90 1.20 -30.09 -7.81
CA GLU A 90 0.19 -30.59 -6.89
C GLU A 90 0.59 -30.38 -5.43
N LEU A 91 -0.35 -29.95 -4.63
CA LEU A 91 -0.16 -29.65 -3.22
C LEU A 91 -0.94 -30.66 -2.36
N HIS A 92 -0.27 -31.22 -1.35
CA HIS A 92 -0.84 -32.20 -0.44
C HIS A 92 -0.77 -31.71 1.02
N VAL A 93 -1.68 -32.22 1.85
CA VAL A 93 -1.62 -31.98 3.29
C VAL A 93 -0.31 -32.53 3.86
N GLY A 94 0.39 -31.73 4.66
CA GLY A 94 1.70 -32.05 5.23
C GLY A 94 2.87 -31.58 4.40
N ASP A 95 2.68 -31.11 3.15
CA ASP A 95 3.75 -30.52 2.36
C ASP A 95 4.33 -29.27 3.01
N GLU A 96 5.65 -29.15 3.01
CA GLU A 96 6.35 -27.92 3.39
C GLU A 96 6.57 -27.07 2.14
N ILE A 97 6.06 -25.83 2.19
CA ILE A 97 5.96 -24.91 1.05
C ILE A 97 6.51 -23.54 1.41
N VAL A 98 7.15 -22.87 0.44
CA VAL A 98 7.53 -21.47 0.58
C VAL A 98 6.34 -20.59 0.22
N VAL A 99 5.95 -19.71 1.16
CA VAL A 99 4.81 -18.80 1.00
C VAL A 99 5.18 -17.37 1.36
N GLN A 100 4.57 -16.41 0.68
CA GLN A 100 4.70 -14.99 0.97
C GLN A 100 3.38 -14.40 1.43
N ILE A 101 3.40 -13.66 2.53
CA ILE A 101 2.20 -12.99 3.06
C ILE A 101 1.84 -11.81 2.17
N GLN A 102 0.66 -11.82 1.56
CA GLN A 102 0.17 -10.74 0.67
C GLN A 102 -0.78 -9.76 1.35
N ARG A 103 -1.46 -10.19 2.41
CA ARG A 103 -2.37 -9.36 3.19
C ARG A 103 -2.32 -9.79 4.64
N GLU A 104 -2.34 -8.83 5.53
CA GLU A 104 -2.45 -9.08 6.95
C GLU A 104 -3.84 -9.58 7.34
N ALA A 105 -3.93 -10.20 8.50
CA ALA A 105 -5.20 -10.58 9.11
C ALA A 105 -6.11 -9.35 9.25
N GLN A 106 -7.38 -9.51 8.94
CA GLN A 106 -8.38 -8.45 9.11
C GLN A 106 -9.61 -9.00 9.82
N LYS A 107 -9.96 -8.42 10.95
CA LYS A 107 -11.11 -8.86 11.78
C LYS A 107 -10.99 -10.37 12.09
N THR A 108 -11.90 -11.17 11.56
CA THR A 108 -11.95 -12.63 11.72
C THR A 108 -11.24 -13.42 10.63
N LYS A 109 -10.66 -12.74 9.61
CA LYS A 109 -10.01 -13.42 8.48
C LYS A 109 -8.52 -13.59 8.72
N LEU A 110 -8.02 -14.78 8.44
CA LEU A 110 -6.58 -15.07 8.47
C LEU A 110 -5.80 -14.20 7.46
N PRO A 111 -4.49 -14.00 7.67
CA PRO A 111 -3.61 -13.45 6.66
C PRO A 111 -3.76 -14.22 5.36
N SER A 112 -3.66 -13.56 4.21
CA SER A 112 -3.59 -14.27 2.93
C SER A 112 -2.16 -14.33 2.43
N ALA A 113 -1.79 -15.48 1.87
CA ALA A 113 -0.49 -15.74 1.30
C ALA A 113 -0.58 -16.11 -0.19
N THR A 114 0.57 -16.10 -0.84
CA THR A 114 0.78 -16.58 -2.21
C THR A 114 2.00 -17.46 -2.27
N ALA A 115 2.02 -18.38 -3.25
CA ALA A 115 3.23 -19.10 -3.64
C ALA A 115 3.99 -18.39 -4.78
N GLU A 116 3.41 -17.36 -5.40
CA GLU A 116 4.08 -16.48 -6.36
C GLU A 116 4.93 -15.46 -5.60
N LEU A 117 6.18 -15.80 -5.34
CA LEU A 117 7.10 -14.95 -4.59
C LEU A 117 7.47 -13.71 -5.39
N SER A 118 7.53 -12.57 -4.74
CA SER A 118 7.94 -11.32 -5.38
C SER A 118 8.72 -10.42 -4.43
N LEU A 119 9.71 -9.71 -4.99
CA LEU A 119 10.44 -8.66 -4.29
C LEU A 119 10.26 -7.36 -5.03
N SER A 120 9.95 -6.29 -4.30
CA SER A 120 9.72 -4.97 -4.88
C SER A 120 10.82 -4.01 -4.48
N GLY A 121 11.37 -3.32 -5.48
CA GLY A 121 12.21 -2.16 -5.32
C GLY A 121 11.44 -0.85 -5.58
N SER A 122 12.14 0.24 -5.87
CA SER A 122 11.55 1.53 -6.25
C SER A 122 11.07 1.53 -7.70
N ALA A 123 11.94 1.18 -8.64
CA ALA A 123 11.68 1.17 -10.07
C ALA A 123 11.19 -0.18 -10.60
N LEU A 124 11.58 -1.28 -9.95
CA LEU A 124 11.30 -2.64 -10.39
C LEU A 124 10.53 -3.45 -9.34
N ALA A 125 9.84 -4.49 -9.80
CA ALA A 125 9.44 -5.61 -8.99
C ALA A 125 9.79 -6.90 -9.74
N LEU A 126 10.47 -7.83 -9.07
CA LEU A 126 10.80 -9.15 -9.60
C LEU A 126 9.88 -10.19 -8.97
N TYR A 127 9.49 -11.19 -9.75
CA TYR A 127 8.68 -12.29 -9.24
C TYR A 127 9.15 -13.62 -9.78
N TYR A 128 9.04 -14.64 -8.93
CA TYR A 128 9.28 -16.02 -9.29
C TYR A 128 8.11 -16.57 -10.11
N GLY A 129 8.38 -17.07 -11.30
CA GLY A 129 7.39 -17.58 -12.23
C GLY A 129 7.84 -17.38 -13.67
N LYS A 130 6.89 -17.16 -14.58
CA LYS A 130 7.19 -16.97 -15.99
C LYS A 130 8.07 -15.75 -16.22
N PRO A 131 9.26 -15.94 -16.85
CA PRO A 131 10.17 -14.86 -17.15
C PRO A 131 9.60 -13.97 -18.27
N GLU A 132 9.01 -12.87 -17.89
CA GLU A 132 8.47 -11.87 -18.83
C GLU A 132 8.73 -10.45 -18.32
N ILE A 133 8.79 -9.49 -19.25
CA ILE A 133 8.96 -8.09 -18.95
C ILE A 133 7.60 -7.38 -19.13
N SER A 134 7.11 -6.82 -18.04
CA SER A 134 5.86 -6.07 -18.02
C SER A 134 6.03 -4.68 -17.41
N CYS A 135 5.00 -3.85 -17.49
CA CYS A 135 5.02 -2.49 -16.99
C CYS A 135 3.75 -2.16 -16.21
N SER A 136 3.88 -1.28 -15.22
CA SER A 136 2.75 -0.72 -14.49
C SER A 136 1.70 -0.16 -15.44
N GLY A 137 0.42 -0.40 -15.15
CA GLY A 137 -0.70 0.16 -15.90
C GLY A 137 -0.69 1.68 -15.97
N ARG A 138 -0.08 2.35 -14.98
CA ARG A 138 -0.02 3.82 -14.83
C ARG A 138 1.02 4.50 -15.72
N LEU A 139 1.97 3.78 -16.28
CA LEU A 139 2.95 4.31 -17.22
C LEU A 139 2.29 4.64 -18.55
N LEU A 140 2.73 5.73 -19.18
CA LEU A 140 2.29 6.13 -20.51
C LEU A 140 2.74 5.12 -21.58
N PRO A 141 2.02 5.00 -22.71
CA PRO A 141 2.37 4.02 -23.76
C PRO A 141 3.82 4.14 -24.25
N GLU A 142 4.33 5.36 -24.44
CA GLU A 142 5.70 5.65 -24.87
C GLU A 142 6.73 5.21 -23.82
N GLN A 143 6.45 5.50 -22.53
CA GLN A 143 7.30 5.06 -21.43
C GLN A 143 7.35 3.54 -21.35
N LYS A 144 6.21 2.85 -21.49
CA LYS A 144 6.15 1.38 -21.51
C LYS A 144 6.98 0.79 -22.64
N LYS A 145 6.92 1.39 -23.83
CA LYS A 145 7.71 0.93 -25.00
C LYS A 145 9.20 1.08 -24.72
N ARG A 146 9.65 2.28 -24.30
CA ARG A 146 11.06 2.57 -23.95
C ARG A 146 11.59 1.61 -22.88
N LEU A 147 10.84 1.42 -21.79
CA LEU A 147 11.25 0.59 -20.67
C LEU A 147 11.30 -0.91 -21.03
N LYS A 148 10.37 -1.40 -21.85
CA LYS A 148 10.41 -2.78 -22.34
C LYS A 148 11.60 -3.02 -23.26
N GLU A 149 11.92 -2.09 -24.15
CA GLU A 149 13.10 -2.16 -25.02
C GLU A 149 14.38 -2.16 -24.19
N LEU A 150 14.47 -1.26 -23.19
CA LEU A 150 15.58 -1.21 -22.25
C LEU A 150 15.73 -2.54 -21.50
N GLY A 151 14.66 -3.03 -20.87
CA GLY A 151 14.70 -4.28 -20.10
C GLY A 151 15.04 -5.50 -20.93
N SER A 152 14.53 -5.58 -22.17
CA SER A 152 14.87 -6.68 -23.09
C SER A 152 16.34 -6.68 -23.48
N ARG A 153 17.02 -5.56 -23.42
CA ARG A 153 18.46 -5.45 -23.68
C ARG A 153 19.29 -5.80 -22.44
N ILE A 154 18.98 -5.14 -21.30
CA ILE A 154 19.88 -5.19 -20.13
C ILE A 154 19.70 -6.42 -19.24
N PHE A 155 18.47 -6.89 -19.02
CA PHE A 155 18.25 -7.98 -18.05
C PHE A 155 18.81 -9.32 -18.48
N PRO A 156 18.70 -9.77 -19.76
CA PRO A 156 19.39 -10.97 -20.21
C PRO A 156 20.92 -10.85 -20.11
N GLU A 157 21.48 -9.66 -20.45
CA GLU A 157 22.92 -9.39 -20.32
C GLU A 157 23.39 -9.58 -18.87
N LEU A 158 22.69 -9.00 -17.90
CA LEU A 158 23.00 -9.08 -16.47
C LEU A 158 22.79 -10.49 -15.88
N SER A 159 21.99 -11.32 -16.53
CA SER A 159 21.64 -12.67 -16.07
C SER A 159 22.34 -13.79 -16.83
N GLY A 160 23.36 -13.49 -17.62
CA GLY A 160 24.12 -14.50 -18.37
C GLY A 160 23.40 -15.08 -19.57
N GLY A 161 22.50 -14.33 -20.21
CA GLY A 161 21.86 -14.66 -21.48
C GLY A 161 20.39 -15.04 -21.43
N SER A 162 19.84 -15.30 -20.24
CA SER A 162 18.40 -15.60 -20.07
C SER A 162 17.81 -14.84 -18.90
N LEU A 163 16.52 -14.53 -18.97
CA LEU A 163 15.80 -13.86 -17.89
C LEU A 163 15.37 -14.91 -16.83
N PRO A 164 15.91 -14.90 -15.59
CA PRO A 164 15.60 -15.93 -14.59
C PRO A 164 14.25 -15.70 -13.88
N PHE A 165 13.76 -14.48 -13.88
CA PHE A 165 12.55 -14.05 -13.17
C PHE A 165 11.69 -13.13 -14.04
N GLY A 166 10.40 -13.04 -13.74
CA GLY A 166 9.56 -12.00 -14.32
C GLY A 166 9.90 -10.64 -13.73
N VAL A 167 9.83 -9.59 -14.55
CA VAL A 167 10.17 -8.22 -14.18
C VAL A 167 8.99 -7.29 -14.49
N ILE A 168 8.64 -6.45 -13.54
CA ILE A 168 7.62 -5.41 -13.70
C ILE A 168 8.29 -4.05 -13.49
N PHE A 169 8.27 -3.21 -14.52
CA PHE A 169 8.61 -1.80 -14.36
C PHE A 169 7.51 -1.07 -13.60
N ARG A 170 7.84 -0.48 -12.46
CA ARG A 170 6.92 0.31 -11.64
C ARG A 170 6.81 1.74 -12.19
N THR A 171 5.88 2.54 -11.66
CA THR A 171 5.66 3.91 -12.14
C THR A 171 6.92 4.77 -12.00
N ALA A 172 7.68 4.61 -10.91
CA ALA A 172 8.91 5.35 -10.68
C ALA A 172 10.03 5.06 -11.69
N SER A 173 9.95 3.95 -12.44
CA SER A 173 10.93 3.65 -13.50
C SER A 173 10.88 4.62 -14.68
N ALA A 174 9.82 5.45 -14.78
CA ALA A 174 9.73 6.48 -15.83
C ALA A 174 10.89 7.46 -15.77
N ASP A 175 11.30 7.83 -14.57
CA ASP A 175 12.30 8.86 -14.26
C ASP A 175 13.65 8.26 -13.81
N ALA A 176 13.73 6.94 -13.64
CA ALA A 176 14.95 6.25 -13.24
C ALA A 176 15.95 6.17 -14.41
N SER A 177 17.24 6.34 -14.08
CA SER A 177 18.34 6.13 -15.01
C SER A 177 18.53 4.63 -15.32
N GLU A 178 19.22 4.33 -16.41
CA GLU A 178 19.55 2.95 -16.76
C GLU A 178 20.42 2.30 -15.66
N GLU A 179 21.35 3.03 -15.07
CA GLU A 179 22.24 2.54 -14.03
C GLU A 179 21.48 2.17 -12.75
N GLU A 180 20.54 2.99 -12.32
CA GLU A 180 19.66 2.68 -11.18
C GLU A 180 18.82 1.42 -11.43
N ILE A 181 18.29 1.26 -12.65
CA ILE A 181 17.53 0.07 -13.05
C ILE A 181 18.41 -1.18 -13.03
N ARG A 182 19.66 -1.09 -13.54
CA ARG A 182 20.63 -2.18 -13.51
C ARG A 182 20.98 -2.61 -12.09
N GLN A 183 21.31 -1.65 -11.25
CA GLN A 183 21.67 -1.90 -9.86
C GLN A 183 20.51 -2.55 -9.08
N GLU A 184 19.31 -1.98 -9.19
CA GLU A 184 18.14 -2.53 -8.50
C GLU A 184 17.79 -3.94 -9.00
N TYR A 185 17.93 -4.21 -10.31
CA TYR A 185 17.73 -5.55 -10.86
C TYR A 185 18.71 -6.56 -10.27
N LEU A 186 19.98 -6.24 -10.19
CA LEU A 186 21.00 -7.13 -9.61
C LEU A 186 20.71 -7.44 -8.13
N GLU A 187 20.40 -6.43 -7.33
CA GLU A 187 20.07 -6.59 -5.90
C GLU A 187 18.84 -7.47 -5.68
N LEU A 188 17.76 -7.22 -6.42
CA LEU A 188 16.51 -7.97 -6.27
C LEU A 188 16.66 -9.40 -6.81
N SER A 189 17.36 -9.59 -7.94
CA SER A 189 17.56 -10.90 -8.54
C SER A 189 18.42 -11.79 -7.66
N GLU A 190 19.49 -11.29 -7.05
CA GLU A 190 20.31 -12.02 -6.10
C GLU A 190 19.52 -12.47 -4.87
N LYS A 191 18.75 -11.55 -4.27
CA LYS A 191 17.90 -11.87 -3.12
C LYS A 191 16.84 -12.92 -3.45
N LEU A 192 16.15 -12.76 -4.59
CA LEU A 192 15.11 -13.72 -5.00
C LEU A 192 15.72 -15.08 -5.36
N ALA A 193 16.85 -15.10 -6.04
CA ALA A 193 17.57 -16.34 -6.36
C ALA A 193 17.96 -17.11 -5.10
N ARG A 194 18.48 -16.44 -4.08
CA ARG A 194 18.82 -17.07 -2.78
C ARG A 194 17.58 -17.68 -2.11
N ILE A 195 16.45 -16.99 -2.13
CA ILE A 195 15.19 -17.48 -1.54
C ILE A 195 14.73 -18.74 -2.32
N VAL A 196 14.74 -18.70 -3.64
CA VAL A 196 14.30 -19.81 -4.48
C VAL A 196 15.24 -21.02 -4.33
N GLN A 197 16.55 -20.80 -4.32
CA GLN A 197 17.56 -21.87 -4.26
C GLN A 197 17.63 -22.53 -2.88
N TYR A 198 17.57 -21.76 -1.81
CA TYR A 198 17.83 -22.25 -0.46
C TYR A 198 16.58 -22.30 0.43
N GLY A 199 15.47 -21.68 0.02
CA GLY A 199 14.26 -21.61 0.83
C GLY A 199 13.71 -22.98 1.23
N THR A 200 13.66 -23.90 0.27
CA THR A 200 13.17 -25.27 0.51
C THR A 200 14.09 -26.12 1.40
N MET A 201 15.34 -25.71 1.61
CA MET A 201 16.31 -26.39 2.49
C MET A 201 16.22 -25.94 3.95
N ARG A 202 15.49 -24.86 4.22
CA ARG A 202 15.35 -24.31 5.56
C ARG A 202 14.34 -25.11 6.40
N SER A 203 14.46 -24.95 7.70
CA SER A 203 13.55 -25.59 8.66
C SER A 203 12.15 -25.02 8.52
N LEU A 204 11.14 -25.82 8.86
CA LEU A 204 9.76 -25.37 8.99
C LEU A 204 9.68 -24.13 9.89
N TYR A 205 8.83 -23.18 9.52
CA TYR A 205 8.62 -21.88 10.18
C TYR A 205 9.78 -20.88 10.08
N SER A 206 10.84 -21.22 9.29
CA SER A 206 11.90 -20.25 9.02
C SER A 206 11.35 -19.05 8.26
N CYS A 207 11.66 -17.84 8.72
CA CYS A 207 11.49 -16.62 7.94
C CYS A 207 12.66 -16.50 6.96
N LEU A 208 12.38 -16.62 5.66
CA LEU A 208 13.38 -16.56 4.59
C LEU A 208 13.68 -15.13 4.16
N TYR A 209 12.68 -14.27 4.28
CA TYR A 209 12.76 -12.86 3.93
C TYR A 209 11.79 -12.09 4.83
N ARG A 210 12.33 -11.14 5.53
CA ARG A 210 11.52 -10.08 6.14
C ARG A 210 11.42 -8.99 5.10
N ALA A 211 10.21 -8.75 4.61
CA ALA A 211 9.93 -7.52 3.90
C ALA A 211 10.17 -6.46 4.96
N SER A 212 11.38 -5.95 4.93
CA SER A 212 11.88 -5.10 5.98
C SER A 212 10.82 -4.09 6.36
N ASP A 213 10.80 -3.76 7.60
CA ASP A 213 9.98 -2.80 8.29
C ASP A 213 9.36 -1.79 7.33
N ALA A 214 8.13 -1.38 7.56
CA ALA A 214 7.38 -0.50 6.66
C ALA A 214 8.16 0.77 6.24
N VAL A 215 9.25 1.09 6.92
CA VAL A 215 10.15 2.21 6.65
C VAL A 215 10.82 2.12 5.29
N PRO A 216 11.56 1.05 4.92
CA PRO A 216 12.18 0.95 3.60
C PRO A 216 11.17 0.98 2.45
N GLU A 217 10.02 0.33 2.62
CA GLU A 217 8.97 0.37 1.61
C GLU A 217 8.38 1.78 1.44
N LEU A 218 8.24 2.53 2.53
CA LEU A 218 7.82 3.93 2.51
C LEU A 218 8.86 4.82 1.85
N VAL A 219 10.14 4.64 2.20
CA VAL A 219 11.23 5.40 1.58
C VAL A 219 11.26 5.13 0.08
N LYS A 220 11.21 3.87 -0.34
CA LYS A 220 11.13 3.48 -1.76
C LYS A 220 9.92 4.06 -2.48
N GLN A 221 8.78 4.12 -1.80
CA GLN A 221 7.54 4.61 -2.39
C GLN A 221 7.55 6.13 -2.54
N TYR A 222 8.10 6.86 -1.57
CA TYR A 222 7.95 8.31 -1.49
C TYR A 222 9.21 9.11 -1.81
N ALA A 223 10.42 8.60 -1.55
CA ALA A 223 11.66 9.33 -1.81
C ALA A 223 11.74 9.97 -3.21
N PRO A 224 11.27 9.31 -4.30
CA PRO A 224 11.27 9.92 -5.63
C PRO A 224 10.33 11.12 -5.81
N SER A 225 9.37 11.32 -4.89
CA SER A 225 8.28 12.30 -5.06
C SER A 225 8.16 13.31 -3.93
N VAL A 226 9.03 13.24 -2.92
CA VAL A 226 9.02 14.14 -1.77
C VAL A 226 10.29 14.95 -1.68
N SER A 227 10.17 16.18 -1.18
CA SER A 227 11.32 17.07 -0.98
C SER A 227 12.05 16.82 0.34
N GLU A 228 11.43 16.14 1.29
CA GLU A 228 12.00 15.90 2.61
C GLU A 228 11.48 14.62 3.26
N LEU A 229 12.41 13.90 3.91
CA LEU A 229 12.16 12.85 4.88
C LEU A 229 12.68 13.35 6.24
N VAL A 230 11.85 13.37 7.26
CA VAL A 230 12.24 13.77 8.60
C VAL A 230 11.86 12.70 9.62
N THR A 231 12.78 12.39 10.54
CA THR A 231 12.52 11.38 11.59
C THR A 231 13.28 11.70 12.87
N ASP A 232 12.72 11.28 14.01
CA ASP A 232 13.32 11.25 15.35
C ASP A 232 13.70 9.81 15.78
N ASP A 233 13.48 8.80 14.90
CA ASP A 233 13.85 7.41 15.13
C ASP A 233 15.21 7.08 14.49
N ARG A 234 16.20 6.74 15.32
CA ARG A 234 17.57 6.51 14.87
C ARG A 234 17.70 5.38 13.86
N GLU A 235 17.00 4.29 14.08
CA GLU A 235 17.00 3.13 13.17
C GLU A 235 16.42 3.50 11.81
N THR A 236 15.28 4.19 11.82
CA THR A 236 14.64 4.75 10.61
C THR A 236 15.58 5.69 9.87
N TYR A 237 16.28 6.58 10.57
CA TYR A 237 17.22 7.51 9.95
C TYR A 237 18.34 6.78 9.21
N GLU A 238 18.96 5.77 9.84
CA GLU A 238 20.04 5.00 9.22
C GLU A 238 19.54 4.23 7.99
N ILE A 239 18.36 3.61 8.07
CA ILE A 239 17.73 2.93 6.94
C ILE A 239 17.48 3.90 5.78
N CYS A 240 16.92 5.09 6.07
CA CYS A 240 16.68 6.12 5.06
C CYS A 240 18.00 6.61 4.44
N ARG A 241 19.02 6.84 5.26
CA ARG A 241 20.32 7.29 4.81
C ARG A 241 20.96 6.28 3.87
N GLU A 242 21.06 5.01 4.26
CA GLU A 242 21.62 3.97 3.41
C GLU A 242 20.87 3.83 2.09
N TYR A 243 19.55 3.97 2.12
CA TYR A 243 18.73 3.89 0.92
C TYR A 243 19.00 5.08 -0.02
N LEU A 244 19.04 6.31 0.52
CA LEU A 244 19.27 7.52 -0.26
C LEU A 244 20.72 7.60 -0.80
N GLU A 245 21.70 7.07 -0.07
CA GLU A 245 23.11 6.99 -0.54
C GLU A 245 23.28 6.02 -1.72
N ARG A 246 22.50 4.91 -1.72
CA ARG A 246 22.53 3.92 -2.82
C ARG A 246 21.76 4.36 -4.06
N HIS A 247 20.78 5.26 -3.90
CA HIS A 247 19.90 5.72 -4.96
C HIS A 247 19.99 7.23 -5.05
N VAL A 248 20.37 7.74 -6.20
CA VAL A 248 20.56 9.20 -6.39
C VAL A 248 19.19 9.89 -6.51
N PHE A 249 18.67 10.38 -5.39
CA PHE A 249 17.49 11.25 -5.36
C PHE A 249 17.96 12.69 -5.12
N HIS A 250 18.11 13.47 -6.19
CA HIS A 250 18.68 14.84 -6.13
C HIS A 250 17.86 15.83 -5.31
N ASP A 251 16.56 15.57 -5.13
CA ASP A 251 15.62 16.53 -4.53
C ASP A 251 15.09 16.11 -3.15
N CYS A 252 15.45 14.94 -2.63
CA CYS A 252 14.96 14.44 -1.34
C CYS A 252 16.00 14.67 -0.24
N ARG A 253 15.71 15.58 0.68
CA ARG A 253 16.55 15.83 1.85
C ARG A 253 16.16 14.93 3.01
N LEU A 254 17.12 14.22 3.62
CA LEU A 254 16.94 13.51 4.89
C LEU A 254 17.31 14.42 6.05
N THR A 255 16.40 14.57 7.00
CA THR A 255 16.57 15.40 8.20
C THR A 255 16.45 14.54 9.46
N TRP A 256 17.52 14.52 10.26
CA TRP A 256 17.45 14.03 11.62
C TRP A 256 16.85 15.11 12.52
N TYR A 257 15.81 14.75 13.27
CA TYR A 257 15.19 15.67 14.22
C TYR A 257 15.66 15.35 15.63
N GLU A 258 16.30 16.32 16.25
CA GLU A 258 16.75 16.27 17.63
C GLU A 258 16.45 17.62 18.31
N ASP A 259 15.53 17.58 19.25
CA ASP A 259 15.15 18.75 20.05
C ASP A 259 14.86 18.27 21.48
N GLN A 260 15.50 18.91 22.45
CA GLN A 260 15.36 18.53 23.87
C GLN A 260 14.04 18.96 24.51
N LEU A 261 13.34 19.92 23.89
CA LEU A 261 12.13 20.52 24.46
C LEU A 261 10.85 20.00 23.79
N THR A 262 10.93 19.65 22.52
CA THR A 262 9.74 19.32 21.73
C THR A 262 9.98 18.08 20.90
N THR A 263 9.19 17.04 21.05
CA THR A 263 9.25 15.84 20.20
C THR A 263 8.77 16.15 18.78
N LEU A 264 9.25 15.39 17.80
CA LEU A 264 8.79 15.54 16.41
C LEU A 264 7.28 15.36 16.29
N ALA A 265 6.71 14.39 17.01
CA ALA A 265 5.26 14.18 17.04
C ALA A 265 4.48 15.41 17.51
N LYS A 266 4.97 16.13 18.54
CA LYS A 266 4.36 17.39 18.99
C LYS A 266 4.53 18.52 17.98
N LYS A 267 5.73 18.69 17.43
CA LYS A 267 6.00 19.70 16.40
C LYS A 267 5.07 19.54 15.20
N GLU A 268 4.84 18.31 14.76
CA GLU A 268 3.98 17.96 13.62
C GLU A 268 2.51 17.75 14.00
N ASN A 269 2.11 18.02 15.23
CA ASN A 269 0.74 17.81 15.73
C ASN A 269 0.17 16.41 15.42
N LEU A 270 1.01 15.37 15.44
CA LEU A 270 0.60 14.02 15.01
C LEU A 270 -0.55 13.46 15.85
N GLU A 271 -0.55 13.69 17.16
CA GLU A 271 -1.64 13.28 18.04
C GLU A 271 -3.00 13.85 17.59
N TYR A 272 -3.03 15.13 17.26
CA TYR A 272 -4.23 15.77 16.72
C TYR A 272 -4.65 15.16 15.39
N HIS A 273 -3.72 14.96 14.47
CA HIS A 273 -4.02 14.39 13.15
C HIS A 273 -4.51 12.94 13.23
N VAL A 274 -3.91 12.13 14.09
CA VAL A 274 -4.37 10.77 14.37
C VAL A 274 -5.77 10.79 14.97
N LYS A 275 -6.02 11.61 15.98
CA LYS A 275 -7.34 11.76 16.60
C LYS A 275 -8.40 12.16 15.57
N GLN A 276 -8.12 13.16 14.74
CA GLN A 276 -9.00 13.58 13.64
C GLN A 276 -9.24 12.45 12.62
N ALA A 277 -8.21 11.66 12.30
CA ALA A 277 -8.34 10.55 11.39
C ALA A 277 -9.11 9.34 11.98
N LEU A 278 -9.20 9.24 13.30
CA LEU A 278 -9.99 8.23 14.00
C LEU A 278 -11.43 8.68 14.30
N ASP A 279 -11.70 9.99 14.23
CA ASP A 279 -13.06 10.53 14.48
C ASP A 279 -14.01 10.14 13.33
N LYS A 280 -15.25 9.85 13.68
CA LYS A 280 -16.30 9.56 12.69
C LYS A 280 -16.69 10.80 11.87
N ARG A 281 -16.61 11.99 12.45
CA ARG A 281 -17.06 13.24 11.84
C ARG A 281 -15.90 14.06 11.31
N VAL A 282 -16.03 14.55 10.08
CA VAL A 282 -15.07 15.42 9.42
C VAL A 282 -15.77 16.68 8.96
N TYR A 283 -15.37 17.83 9.49
CA TYR A 283 -15.95 19.11 9.12
C TYR A 283 -15.37 19.65 7.80
N LEU A 284 -16.24 20.27 7.01
CA LEU A 284 -15.89 20.91 5.75
C LEU A 284 -15.80 22.44 5.94
N PRO A 285 -14.96 23.15 5.18
CA PRO A 285 -14.86 24.62 5.23
C PRO A 285 -16.19 25.34 5.01
N SER A 286 -17.07 24.77 4.18
CA SER A 286 -18.44 25.30 3.95
C SER A 286 -19.36 25.23 5.17
N GLY A 287 -18.95 24.61 6.28
CA GLY A 287 -19.78 24.34 7.46
C GLY A 287 -20.56 23.03 7.36
N GLY A 288 -20.47 22.30 6.24
CA GLY A 288 -20.93 20.94 6.12
C GLY A 288 -20.02 19.96 6.87
N PHE A 289 -20.36 18.68 6.85
CA PHE A 289 -19.53 17.65 7.46
C PHE A 289 -19.80 16.28 6.82
N LEU A 290 -18.78 15.40 6.88
CA LEU A 290 -18.88 13.99 6.54
C LEU A 290 -19.08 13.18 7.81
N VAL A 291 -19.84 12.09 7.72
CA VAL A 291 -19.87 11.01 8.71
C VAL A 291 -19.32 9.76 8.07
N ILE A 292 -18.21 9.23 8.60
CA ILE A 292 -17.51 8.07 8.05
C ILE A 292 -17.66 6.90 9.00
N GLU A 293 -18.38 5.87 8.60
CA GLU A 293 -18.67 4.71 9.43
C GLU A 293 -18.21 3.40 8.76
N PRO A 294 -17.11 2.81 9.25
CA PRO A 294 -16.73 1.48 8.82
C PRO A 294 -17.66 0.43 9.43
N THR A 295 -18.23 -0.42 8.58
CA THR A 295 -18.99 -1.59 8.98
C THR A 295 -18.18 -2.86 8.72
N GLU A 296 -18.76 -4.03 8.95
CA GLU A 296 -18.11 -5.31 8.65
C GLU A 296 -17.87 -5.51 7.14
N ALA A 297 -18.83 -5.12 6.31
CA ALA A 297 -18.83 -5.38 4.87
C ALA A 297 -18.29 -4.22 4.03
N LEU A 298 -18.55 -2.99 4.44
CA LEU A 298 -18.26 -1.77 3.67
C LEU A 298 -17.98 -0.57 4.60
N THR A 299 -17.54 0.54 4.02
CA THR A 299 -17.52 1.83 4.71
C THR A 299 -18.62 2.72 4.12
N ALA A 300 -19.51 3.21 4.97
CA ALA A 300 -20.51 4.20 4.60
C ALA A 300 -19.97 5.62 4.87
N ILE A 301 -20.23 6.53 3.96
CA ILE A 301 -19.89 7.96 4.09
C ILE A 301 -21.13 8.77 3.76
N ASP A 302 -21.60 9.57 4.73
CA ASP A 302 -22.74 10.45 4.60
C ASP A 302 -22.29 11.91 4.55
N VAL A 303 -22.83 12.69 3.60
CA VAL A 303 -22.49 14.09 3.37
C VAL A 303 -23.62 15.00 3.86
N ASN A 304 -23.30 15.84 4.84
CA ASN A 304 -24.25 16.77 5.44
C ASN A 304 -23.90 18.23 5.12
N SER A 305 -24.89 19.04 4.69
CA SER A 305 -24.68 20.44 4.33
C SER A 305 -24.53 21.40 5.53
N GLY A 306 -24.81 20.93 6.75
CA GLY A 306 -24.86 21.82 7.93
C GLY A 306 -26.06 22.77 7.95
N LYS A 307 -26.01 23.77 8.81
CA LYS A 307 -27.12 24.72 9.03
C LYS A 307 -27.16 25.90 8.04
N GLN A 308 -26.18 26.11 7.20
CA GLN A 308 -26.09 27.27 6.31
C GLN A 308 -26.81 27.02 4.97
N LEU A 309 -28.13 27.04 4.97
CA LEU A 309 -28.98 27.01 3.78
C LEU A 309 -29.33 28.43 3.30
N GLY A 310 -28.34 29.31 3.14
CA GLY A 310 -28.54 30.68 2.65
C GLY A 310 -27.93 30.86 1.26
N GLY A 311 -28.77 31.04 0.22
CA GLY A 311 -28.30 31.32 -1.14
C GLY A 311 -29.03 30.53 -2.22
N ARG A 312 -28.65 30.69 -3.49
CA ARG A 312 -29.17 29.93 -4.64
C ARG A 312 -28.91 28.41 -4.42
N LYS A 313 -29.97 27.72 -3.94
CA LYS A 313 -29.91 26.36 -3.39
C LYS A 313 -29.08 25.37 -4.23
N ASN A 314 -29.26 25.30 -5.55
CA ASN A 314 -28.67 24.26 -6.40
C ASN A 314 -27.15 24.42 -6.58
N THR A 315 -26.66 25.65 -6.81
CA THR A 315 -25.23 25.91 -6.98
C THR A 315 -24.45 25.68 -5.67
N PHE A 316 -25.07 26.00 -4.54
CA PHE A 316 -24.49 25.76 -3.23
C PHE A 316 -24.37 24.26 -2.92
N LEU A 317 -25.42 23.47 -3.16
CA LEU A 317 -25.38 22.02 -2.91
C LEU A 317 -24.30 21.32 -3.75
N TYR A 318 -24.20 21.69 -5.03
CA TYR A 318 -23.13 21.15 -5.89
C TYR A 318 -21.73 21.53 -5.38
N SER A 319 -21.52 22.78 -4.94
CA SER A 319 -20.22 23.21 -4.38
C SER A 319 -19.85 22.45 -3.09
N VAL A 320 -20.82 22.20 -2.21
CA VAL A 320 -20.62 21.40 -0.99
C VAL A 320 -20.27 19.95 -1.35
N ASN A 321 -20.95 19.36 -2.34
CA ASN A 321 -20.64 18.01 -2.80
C ASN A 321 -19.25 17.92 -3.45
N GLN A 322 -18.81 18.95 -4.18
CA GLN A 322 -17.43 19.00 -4.69
C GLN A 322 -16.39 19.10 -3.57
N GLU A 323 -16.66 19.88 -2.55
CA GLU A 323 -15.81 19.98 -1.38
C GLU A 323 -15.76 18.63 -0.62
N ALA A 324 -16.92 18.01 -0.42
CA ALA A 324 -17.04 16.68 0.15
C ALA A 324 -16.26 15.65 -0.65
N ALA A 325 -16.34 15.66 -1.99
CA ALA A 325 -15.62 14.73 -2.85
C ALA A 325 -14.09 14.84 -2.68
N ARG A 326 -13.54 16.07 -2.60
CA ARG A 326 -12.10 16.28 -2.31
C ARG A 326 -11.73 15.71 -0.95
N GLU A 327 -12.52 16.00 0.06
CA GLU A 327 -12.24 15.53 1.41
C GLU A 327 -12.42 14.01 1.53
N ILE A 328 -13.42 13.40 0.87
CA ILE A 328 -13.61 11.94 0.82
C ILE A 328 -12.40 11.27 0.20
N ALA A 329 -11.92 11.73 -0.96
CA ALA A 329 -10.74 11.18 -1.60
C ALA A 329 -9.51 11.25 -0.67
N ARG A 330 -9.33 12.37 0.06
CA ARG A 330 -8.27 12.51 1.07
C ARG A 330 -8.46 11.56 2.25
N GLN A 331 -9.67 11.48 2.82
CA GLN A 331 -9.96 10.66 4.00
C GLN A 331 -9.82 9.16 3.72
N ILE A 332 -10.16 8.71 2.53
CA ILE A 332 -9.94 7.32 2.09
C ILE A 332 -8.45 6.98 2.15
N ARG A 333 -7.57 7.86 1.68
CA ARG A 333 -6.11 7.70 1.75
C ARG A 333 -5.61 7.83 3.18
N LEU A 334 -5.98 8.92 3.86
CA LEU A 334 -5.52 9.27 5.20
C LEU A 334 -5.78 8.15 6.22
N ARG A 335 -6.96 7.56 6.17
CA ARG A 335 -7.40 6.49 7.08
C ARG A 335 -7.05 5.09 6.58
N GLY A 336 -6.54 4.96 5.36
CA GLY A 336 -6.31 3.65 4.74
C GLY A 336 -7.60 2.84 4.50
N ILE A 337 -8.74 3.51 4.31
CA ILE A 337 -10.04 2.85 4.04
C ILE A 337 -9.92 2.03 2.77
N SER A 338 -10.46 0.80 2.78
CA SER A 338 -10.33 -0.14 1.66
C SER A 338 -11.54 -1.08 1.57
N GLY A 339 -11.71 -1.71 0.42
CA GLY A 339 -12.89 -2.54 0.11
C GLY A 339 -13.98 -1.74 -0.56
N LEU A 340 -15.23 -2.09 -0.29
CA LEU A 340 -16.41 -1.38 -0.79
C LEU A 340 -16.67 -0.12 0.05
N ILE A 341 -16.90 1.00 -0.61
CA ILE A 341 -17.21 2.29 0.00
C ILE A 341 -18.47 2.82 -0.66
N LEU A 342 -19.47 3.18 0.12
CA LEU A 342 -20.70 3.83 -0.33
C LEU A 342 -20.71 5.26 0.16
N VAL A 343 -20.99 6.20 -0.74
CA VAL A 343 -21.09 7.63 -0.42
C VAL A 343 -22.49 8.12 -0.73
N ASP A 344 -23.13 8.67 0.29
CA ASP A 344 -24.40 9.39 0.18
C ASP A 344 -24.12 10.90 0.06
N PHE A 345 -24.14 11.41 -1.17
CA PHE A 345 -23.98 12.83 -1.45
C PHE A 345 -25.32 13.55 -1.26
N ILE A 346 -25.26 14.86 -1.00
CA ILE A 346 -26.46 15.68 -0.93
C ILE A 346 -27.17 15.63 -2.29
N ASN A 347 -28.46 15.31 -2.28
CA ASN A 347 -29.28 15.19 -3.49
C ASN A 347 -29.22 16.46 -4.34
N MET A 348 -28.94 16.28 -5.62
CA MET A 348 -28.91 17.34 -6.63
C MET A 348 -30.10 17.18 -7.59
N PRO A 349 -30.82 18.27 -7.90
CA PRO A 349 -32.00 18.18 -8.78
C PRO A 349 -31.64 17.94 -10.24
N GLU A 350 -30.40 18.20 -10.64
CA GLU A 350 -29.95 18.15 -12.04
C GLU A 350 -29.02 16.94 -12.25
N LYS A 351 -29.45 16.01 -13.10
CA LYS A 351 -28.68 14.80 -13.43
C LYS A 351 -27.29 15.11 -13.99
N GLU A 352 -27.17 16.21 -14.72
CA GLU A 352 -25.89 16.67 -15.27
C GLU A 352 -24.87 17.02 -14.16
N GLN A 353 -25.33 17.53 -13.02
CA GLN A 353 -24.48 17.83 -11.86
C GLN A 353 -23.98 16.52 -11.20
N GLU A 354 -24.82 15.49 -11.16
CA GLU A 354 -24.43 14.16 -10.65
C GLU A 354 -23.31 13.55 -11.55
N GLU A 355 -23.50 13.56 -12.86
CA GLU A 355 -22.50 13.06 -13.81
C GLU A 355 -21.17 13.83 -13.71
N ARG A 356 -21.22 15.14 -13.57
CA ARG A 356 -20.04 15.99 -13.36
C ARG A 356 -19.35 15.68 -12.02
N LEU A 357 -20.12 15.44 -10.97
CA LEU A 357 -19.57 15.07 -9.64
C LEU A 357 -18.88 13.72 -9.69
N LEU A 358 -19.45 12.72 -10.35
CA LEU A 358 -18.83 11.41 -10.56
C LEU A 358 -17.51 11.52 -11.31
N GLY A 359 -17.49 12.25 -12.42
CA GLY A 359 -16.28 12.51 -13.20
C GLY A 359 -15.20 13.21 -12.39
N PHE A 360 -15.61 14.19 -11.56
CA PHE A 360 -14.72 14.90 -10.66
C PHE A 360 -14.12 13.98 -9.58
N LEU A 361 -14.96 13.19 -8.90
CA LEU A 361 -14.50 12.22 -7.90
C LEU A 361 -13.58 11.15 -8.51
N GLN A 362 -13.90 10.66 -9.73
CA GLN A 362 -13.04 9.72 -10.45
C GLN A 362 -11.66 10.33 -10.77
N GLY A 363 -11.60 11.63 -11.08
CA GLY A 363 -10.34 12.34 -11.25
C GLY A 363 -9.50 12.36 -9.97
N LEU A 364 -10.11 12.68 -8.84
CA LEU A 364 -9.45 12.76 -7.53
C LEU A 364 -8.89 11.39 -7.07
N VAL A 365 -9.66 10.31 -7.22
CA VAL A 365 -9.21 8.98 -6.77
C VAL A 365 -8.16 8.34 -7.68
N ARG A 366 -7.95 8.85 -8.91
CA ARG A 366 -6.83 8.41 -9.77
C ARG A 366 -5.46 8.74 -9.22
N GLU A 367 -5.36 9.77 -8.39
CA GLU A 367 -4.11 10.17 -7.73
C GLU A 367 -3.72 9.26 -6.57
N ASP A 368 -4.64 8.41 -6.11
CA ASP A 368 -4.36 7.44 -5.04
C ASP A 368 -3.33 6.40 -5.51
N PRO A 369 -2.19 6.20 -4.80
CA PRO A 369 -1.23 5.15 -5.12
C PRO A 369 -1.83 3.75 -5.01
N VAL A 370 -2.85 3.55 -4.18
CA VAL A 370 -3.62 2.30 -4.10
C VAL A 370 -4.74 2.32 -5.13
N PRO A 371 -4.90 1.27 -5.97
CA PRO A 371 -5.96 1.21 -6.97
C PRO A 371 -7.35 1.47 -6.38
N THR A 372 -7.91 2.61 -6.75
CA THR A 372 -9.22 3.10 -6.32
C THR A 372 -10.06 3.44 -7.55
N LYS A 373 -11.31 3.03 -7.56
CA LYS A 373 -12.22 3.23 -8.70
C LYS A 373 -13.59 3.66 -8.19
N VAL A 374 -14.16 4.68 -8.83
CA VAL A 374 -15.60 4.95 -8.78
C VAL A 374 -16.27 3.95 -9.72
N VAL A 375 -17.20 3.16 -9.21
CA VAL A 375 -17.85 2.09 -9.98
C VAL A 375 -19.04 2.66 -10.71
N ASP A 376 -20.03 3.15 -9.96
CA ASP A 376 -21.28 3.70 -10.48
C ASP A 376 -22.04 4.49 -9.41
N MET A 377 -23.18 5.05 -9.79
CA MET A 377 -24.20 5.59 -8.89
C MET A 377 -25.43 4.67 -8.93
N THR A 378 -25.87 4.22 -7.76
CA THR A 378 -27.06 3.35 -7.64
C THR A 378 -28.35 4.08 -7.98
N ALA A 379 -29.43 3.35 -8.19
CA ALA A 379 -30.79 3.92 -8.33
C ALA A 379 -31.27 4.72 -7.09
N LEU A 380 -30.60 4.56 -5.95
CA LEU A 380 -30.85 5.30 -4.73
C LEU A 380 -29.93 6.52 -4.58
N HIS A 381 -29.24 6.93 -5.65
CA HIS A 381 -28.26 8.04 -5.69
C HIS A 381 -27.04 7.85 -4.79
N LEU A 382 -26.71 6.60 -4.38
CA LEU A 382 -25.50 6.29 -3.63
C LEU A 382 -24.33 6.05 -4.62
N VAL A 383 -23.20 6.69 -4.38
CA VAL A 383 -21.99 6.51 -5.18
C VAL A 383 -21.19 5.33 -4.64
N GLU A 384 -20.89 4.38 -5.51
CA GLU A 384 -20.10 3.20 -5.20
C GLU A 384 -18.63 3.38 -5.57
N LEU A 385 -17.73 3.14 -4.61
CA LEU A 385 -16.29 3.08 -4.84
C LEU A 385 -15.73 1.76 -4.36
N THR A 386 -14.63 1.35 -5.00
CA THR A 386 -13.83 0.23 -4.55
C THR A 386 -12.36 0.66 -4.41
N ARG A 387 -11.72 0.26 -3.33
CA ARG A 387 -10.28 0.45 -3.11
C ARG A 387 -9.62 -0.87 -2.73
N LYS A 388 -8.50 -1.17 -3.37
CA LYS A 388 -7.78 -2.43 -3.11
C LYS A 388 -7.34 -2.50 -1.65
N LYS A 389 -7.59 -3.65 -1.00
CA LYS A 389 -7.13 -3.91 0.37
C LYS A 389 -5.67 -4.31 0.33
N ILE A 390 -4.78 -3.46 0.84
CA ILE A 390 -3.34 -3.73 0.93
C ILE A 390 -2.93 -3.80 2.40
N ARG A 391 -3.30 -2.79 3.19
CA ARG A 391 -2.97 -2.67 4.62
C ARG A 391 -4.26 -2.60 5.44
N ARG A 392 -4.13 -2.77 6.76
CA ARG A 392 -5.22 -2.49 7.70
C ARG A 392 -5.53 -1.00 7.71
N PRO A 393 -6.79 -0.60 7.87
CA PRO A 393 -7.13 0.81 8.14
C PRO A 393 -6.44 1.33 9.41
N LEU A 394 -6.18 2.64 9.46
CA LEU A 394 -5.52 3.28 10.62
C LEU A 394 -6.19 2.92 11.95
N ALA A 395 -7.53 2.90 12.00
CA ALA A 395 -8.29 2.53 13.18
C ALA A 395 -8.05 1.08 13.67
N GLU A 396 -7.57 0.16 12.82
CA GLU A 396 -7.18 -1.19 13.19
C GLU A 396 -5.69 -1.29 13.53
N GLN A 397 -4.85 -0.39 12.99
CA GLN A 397 -3.43 -0.32 13.29
C GLN A 397 -3.18 0.25 14.69
N MET A 398 -4.03 1.18 15.13
CA MET A 398 -3.95 1.89 16.42
C MET A 398 -4.69 1.18 17.58
N LYS A 399 -5.05 -0.07 17.41
CA LYS A 399 -5.66 -0.93 18.45
C LYS A 399 -4.57 -1.86 19.09
#